data_aecdebdefd908fc3185ceb13f6cfb212
#
_entry.id   aecdebdefd908fc3185ceb13f6cfb212
#
_cell.length_a   1.000
_cell.length_b   1.000
_cell.length_c   1.000
_cell.angle_alpha   90.00
_cell.angle_beta   90.00
_cell.angle_gamma   90.00
#
_symmetry.space_group_name_H-M   'P 1'
#
loop_
_entity.id
_entity.type
_entity.pdbx_description
1 polymer ?
#
loop_
_entity_poly.entity_id
_entity_poly.type
_entity_poly.pdbx_seq_one_letter_code
_entity_poly.pdbx_strand_id
1 'polypeptide(L)'
;MLSYDVWCQYSIKLRKRFATWFPRLVHLIDRMRGAIPKMHIRNHISTCQFLYAFGLIPYSAEGWGELIESAWGEQNQNAGSTKEQNEGHRHDSLDDACGFHNWEKLYKLGVFHFR
;
A
#
# COMPACT_ATOMS: atom_id res chain seq x y z
N MET A 1 -9.71 4.04 -6.94
CA MET A 1 -9.84 3.61 -5.55
C MET A 1 -8.48 3.75 -4.89
N LEU A 2 -8.42 4.11 -3.60
CA LEU A 2 -7.20 4.21 -2.81
C LEU A 2 -7.28 3.22 -1.64
N SER A 3 -6.26 2.39 -1.46
CA SER A 3 -6.11 1.51 -0.30
C SER A 3 -5.16 2.15 0.72
N TYR A 4 -5.60 2.30 1.98
CA TYR A 4 -4.80 2.89 3.04
C TYR A 4 -5.25 2.40 4.42
N ASP A 5 -4.31 1.98 5.26
CA ASP A 5 -4.58 1.29 6.53
C ASP A 5 -5.50 2.08 7.47
N VAL A 6 -5.26 3.36 7.61
CA VAL A 6 -6.04 4.27 8.48
C VAL A 6 -7.00 5.16 7.67
N TRP A 7 -7.54 4.64 6.58
CA TRP A 7 -8.47 5.40 5.72
C TRP A 7 -9.62 6.02 6.50
N CYS A 8 -10.18 5.30 7.46
CA CYS A 8 -11.28 5.77 8.30
C CYS A 8 -10.98 7.09 9.03
N GLN A 9 -9.74 7.32 9.41
CA GLN A 9 -9.29 8.57 10.05
C GLN A 9 -8.82 9.60 9.00
N TYR A 10 -8.09 9.14 8.01
CA TYR A 10 -7.49 9.98 6.99
C TYR A 10 -8.56 10.70 6.14
N SER A 11 -9.64 10.02 5.79
CA SER A 11 -10.71 10.52 4.94
C SER A 11 -11.51 11.67 5.57
N ILE A 12 -11.66 11.72 6.90
CA ILE A 12 -12.50 12.70 7.61
C ILE A 12 -12.18 14.14 7.20
N LYS A 13 -10.91 14.51 7.11
CA LYS A 13 -10.48 15.87 6.77
C LYS A 13 -9.82 15.97 5.38
N LEU A 14 -9.89 14.92 4.58
CA LEU A 14 -9.19 14.84 3.30
C LEU A 14 -9.64 15.95 2.35
N ARG A 15 -10.93 16.09 2.13
CA ARG A 15 -11.51 17.13 1.26
C ARG A 15 -11.11 18.54 1.71
N LYS A 16 -11.18 18.83 3.03
CA LYS A 16 -10.78 20.13 3.57
C LYS A 16 -9.30 20.42 3.34
N ARG A 17 -8.42 19.43 3.57
CA ARG A 17 -6.98 19.57 3.30
C ARG A 17 -6.71 19.86 1.83
N PHE A 18 -7.35 19.12 0.93
CA PHE A 18 -7.19 19.33 -0.50
C PHE A 18 -7.74 20.68 -0.97
N ALA A 19 -8.86 21.13 -0.42
CA ALA A 19 -9.40 22.46 -0.73
C ALA A 19 -8.43 23.59 -0.36
N THR A 20 -7.65 23.41 0.72
CA THR A 20 -6.67 24.40 1.17
C THR A 20 -5.37 24.36 0.36
N TRP A 21 -4.82 23.16 0.12
CA TRP A 21 -3.49 23.03 -0.45
C TRP A 21 -3.48 22.72 -1.94
N PHE A 22 -4.52 22.05 -2.44
CA PHE A 22 -4.63 21.58 -3.82
C PHE A 22 -6.04 21.81 -4.39
N PRO A 23 -6.55 23.04 -4.44
CA PRO A 23 -7.94 23.32 -4.79
C PRO A 23 -8.35 22.78 -6.16
N ARG A 24 -7.41 22.72 -7.10
CA ARG A 24 -7.65 22.16 -8.45
C ARG A 24 -7.92 20.65 -8.46
N LEU A 25 -7.53 19.93 -7.40
CA LEU A 25 -7.65 18.48 -7.31
C LEU A 25 -8.83 18.00 -6.46
N VAL A 26 -9.62 18.93 -5.88
CA VAL A 26 -10.76 18.59 -5.01
C VAL A 26 -11.76 17.68 -5.73
N HIS A 27 -12.01 17.93 -7.00
CA HIS A 27 -12.92 17.10 -7.80
C HIS A 27 -12.50 15.63 -7.91
N LEU A 28 -11.20 15.33 -7.81
CA LEU A 28 -10.69 13.96 -7.78
C LEU A 28 -11.02 13.30 -6.43
N ILE A 29 -10.91 14.06 -5.34
CA ILE A 29 -11.23 13.56 -4.00
C ILE A 29 -12.71 13.22 -3.88
N ASP A 30 -13.58 14.03 -4.44
CA ASP A 30 -15.04 13.81 -4.42
C ASP A 30 -15.44 12.52 -5.18
N ARG A 31 -14.60 12.07 -6.11
CA ARG A 31 -14.79 10.81 -6.88
C ARG A 31 -14.00 9.62 -6.30
N MET A 32 -13.15 9.87 -5.32
CA MET A 32 -12.28 8.85 -4.75
C MET A 32 -13.05 7.96 -3.78
N ARG A 33 -12.86 6.65 -3.91
CA ARG A 33 -13.27 5.67 -2.91
C ARG A 33 -12.03 5.14 -2.22
N GLY A 34 -12.05 5.10 -0.91
CA GLY A 34 -10.97 4.53 -0.13
C GLY A 34 -11.38 3.24 0.56
N ALA A 35 -10.42 2.38 0.74
CA ALA A 35 -10.57 1.08 1.37
C ALA A 35 -9.47 0.83 2.38
N ILE A 36 -9.73 -0.07 3.32
CA ILE A 36 -8.73 -0.59 4.24
C ILE A 36 -8.38 -2.01 3.79
N PRO A 37 -7.06 -2.34 3.63
CA PRO A 37 -6.61 -3.66 3.22
C PRO A 37 -7.10 -4.78 4.13
N LYS A 38 -7.16 -6.03 3.60
CA LYS A 38 -7.71 -7.18 4.32
C LYS A 38 -6.96 -7.51 5.61
N MET A 39 -5.64 -7.35 5.64
CA MET A 39 -4.86 -7.62 6.86
C MET A 39 -5.15 -6.61 7.95
N HIS A 40 -5.26 -5.34 7.59
CA HIS A 40 -5.40 -4.24 8.55
C HIS A 40 -6.84 -4.08 9.07
N ILE A 41 -7.85 -4.38 8.23
CA ILE A 41 -9.27 -4.17 8.58
C ILE A 41 -9.71 -4.89 9.84
N ARG A 42 -9.11 -6.05 10.15
CA ARG A 42 -9.45 -6.85 11.32
C ARG A 42 -9.17 -6.14 12.65
N ASN A 43 -8.23 -5.20 12.65
CA ASN A 43 -7.84 -4.42 13.82
C ASN A 43 -8.70 -3.15 14.00
N HIS A 44 -9.67 -2.92 13.11
CA HIS A 44 -10.58 -1.79 13.18
C HIS A 44 -11.89 -2.17 13.86
N ILE A 45 -12.60 -1.16 14.38
CA ILE A 45 -13.94 -1.33 14.95
C ILE A 45 -14.92 -1.83 13.88
N SER A 46 -15.97 -2.52 14.31
CA SER A 46 -16.95 -3.16 13.42
C SER A 46 -17.53 -2.23 12.36
N THR A 47 -17.80 -0.98 12.72
CA THR A 47 -18.28 0.03 11.76
C THR A 47 -17.29 0.28 10.62
N CYS A 48 -15.99 0.37 10.93
CA CYS A 48 -14.95 0.52 9.91
C CYS A 48 -14.84 -0.74 9.04
N GLN A 49 -14.95 -1.91 9.65
CA GLN A 49 -14.93 -3.19 8.93
C GLN A 49 -16.05 -3.27 7.91
N PHE A 50 -17.24 -2.81 8.28
CA PHE A 50 -18.37 -2.79 7.37
C PHE A 50 -18.24 -1.74 6.26
N LEU A 51 -17.81 -0.52 6.60
CA LEU A 51 -17.78 0.61 5.64
C LEU A 51 -16.57 0.60 4.71
N TYR A 52 -15.43 0.09 5.16
CA TYR A 52 -14.15 0.28 4.47
C TYR A 52 -13.40 -1.02 4.13
N ALA A 53 -13.97 -2.18 4.45
CA ALA A 53 -13.33 -3.43 4.07
C ALA A 53 -13.23 -3.53 2.55
N PHE A 54 -12.01 -3.72 2.05
CA PHE A 54 -11.71 -3.78 0.62
C PHE A 54 -12.66 -4.73 -0.14
N GLY A 55 -12.91 -5.92 0.42
CA GLY A 55 -13.78 -6.93 -0.21
C GLY A 55 -15.28 -6.60 -0.20
N LEU A 56 -15.72 -5.58 0.55
CA LEU A 56 -17.14 -5.17 0.59
C LEU A 56 -17.43 -3.96 -0.32
N ILE A 57 -16.40 -3.35 -0.91
CA ILE A 57 -16.59 -2.20 -1.79
C ILE A 57 -16.96 -2.70 -3.20
N PRO A 58 -18.11 -2.28 -3.75
CA PRO A 58 -18.49 -2.66 -5.11
C PRO A 58 -17.42 -2.32 -6.14
N TYR A 59 -17.16 -3.24 -7.06
CA TYR A 59 -16.17 -3.12 -8.13
C TYR A 59 -14.70 -3.11 -7.67
N SER A 60 -14.41 -3.52 -6.43
CA SER A 60 -13.03 -3.65 -5.95
C SER A 60 -12.34 -4.93 -6.45
N ALA A 61 -13.08 -5.84 -7.08
CA ALA A 61 -12.67 -7.21 -7.38
C ALA A 61 -12.25 -7.98 -6.10
N GLU A 62 -11.64 -9.14 -6.25
CA GLU A 62 -11.08 -9.88 -5.10
C GLU A 62 -9.65 -9.40 -4.73
N GLY A 63 -9.32 -8.16 -5.07
CA GLY A 63 -8.02 -7.59 -4.75
C GLY A 63 -7.73 -7.63 -3.24
N TRP A 64 -6.49 -7.91 -2.89
CA TRP A 64 -6.06 -7.96 -1.48
C TRP A 64 -5.70 -6.57 -0.95
N GLY A 65 -5.34 -5.66 -1.86
CA GLY A 65 -4.89 -4.31 -1.51
C GLY A 65 -3.51 -4.24 -0.84
N GLU A 66 -2.78 -5.36 -0.79
CA GLU A 66 -1.61 -5.59 0.06
C GLU A 66 -0.36 -6.02 -0.72
N LEU A 67 -0.30 -5.78 -2.02
CA LEU A 67 0.87 -6.17 -2.83
C LEU A 67 2.17 -5.53 -2.34
N ILE A 68 2.09 -4.34 -1.74
CA ILE A 68 3.22 -3.63 -1.16
C ILE A 68 3.73 -4.33 0.11
N GLU A 69 2.84 -4.89 0.92
CA GLU A 69 3.19 -5.58 2.16
C GLU A 69 4.06 -6.83 1.91
N SER A 70 3.88 -7.51 0.78
CA SER A 70 4.73 -8.65 0.44
C SER A 70 6.19 -8.25 0.23
N ALA A 71 6.44 -7.07 -0.34
CA ALA A 71 7.78 -6.52 -0.51
C ALA A 71 8.41 -6.16 0.85
N TRP A 72 7.63 -5.55 1.75
CA TRP A 72 8.09 -5.23 3.10
C TRP A 72 8.43 -6.47 3.92
N GLY A 73 7.67 -7.54 3.79
CA GLY A 73 7.94 -8.82 4.46
C GLY A 73 9.33 -9.38 4.11
N GLU A 74 9.72 -9.30 2.85
CA GLU A 74 11.05 -9.71 2.39
C GLU A 74 12.15 -8.74 2.84
N GLN A 75 11.91 -7.43 2.74
CA GLN A 75 12.87 -6.39 3.13
C GLN A 75 13.13 -6.35 4.65
N ASN A 76 12.15 -6.70 5.47
CA ASN A 76 12.32 -6.77 6.93
C ASN A 76 13.43 -7.76 7.36
N GLN A 77 13.75 -8.75 6.54
CA GLN A 77 14.87 -9.65 6.81
C GLN A 77 16.22 -8.91 6.78
N ASN A 78 16.31 -7.83 6.00
CA ASN A 78 17.52 -7.01 5.91
C ASN A 78 17.62 -5.96 7.03
N ALA A 79 16.58 -5.79 7.85
CA ALA A 79 16.53 -4.76 8.88
C ALA A 79 17.66 -4.92 9.92
N GLY A 80 18.01 -6.17 10.25
CA GLY A 80 19.10 -6.48 11.18
C GLY A 80 20.46 -6.02 10.67
N SER A 81 20.77 -6.30 9.40
CA SER A 81 22.06 -5.95 8.78
C SER A 81 22.16 -4.46 8.44
N THR A 82 21.06 -3.83 8.04
CA THR A 82 21.05 -2.41 7.64
C THR A 82 21.02 -1.44 8.81
N LYS A 83 20.62 -1.90 9.99
CA LYS A 83 20.52 -1.07 11.21
C LYS A 83 21.88 -0.48 11.62
N GLU A 84 22.95 -1.23 11.49
CA GLU A 84 24.29 -0.86 11.93
C GLU A 84 25.13 -0.21 10.81
N GLN A 85 24.59 -0.11 9.60
CA GLN A 85 25.27 0.49 8.46
C GLN A 85 25.22 2.03 8.51
N ASN A 86 26.26 2.67 7.96
CA ASN A 86 26.20 4.10 7.68
C ASN A 86 25.16 4.39 6.57
N GLU A 87 24.79 5.65 6.42
CA GLU A 87 23.69 6.07 5.54
C GLU A 87 23.91 5.64 4.08
N GLY A 88 25.12 5.78 3.53
CA GLY A 88 25.44 5.38 2.16
C GLY A 88 25.30 3.88 1.94
N HIS A 89 25.96 3.06 2.76
CA HIS A 89 25.87 1.60 2.67
C HIS A 89 24.45 1.09 2.90
N ARG A 90 23.71 1.72 3.80
CA ARG A 90 22.30 1.37 4.02
C ARG A 90 21.45 1.62 2.79
N HIS A 91 21.67 2.75 2.13
CA HIS A 91 20.95 3.11 0.90
C HIS A 91 21.26 2.09 -0.20
N ASP A 92 22.53 1.80 -0.44
CA ASP A 92 22.95 0.82 -1.45
C ASP A 92 22.38 -0.58 -1.17
N SER A 93 22.40 -1.02 0.10
CA SER A 93 21.84 -2.33 0.48
C SER A 93 20.34 -2.43 0.26
N LEU A 94 19.60 -1.34 0.48
CA LEU A 94 18.15 -1.29 0.23
C LEU A 94 17.85 -1.24 -1.26
N ASP A 95 18.63 -0.51 -2.05
CA ASP A 95 18.48 -0.45 -3.50
C ASP A 95 18.76 -1.81 -4.14
N ASP A 96 19.79 -2.51 -3.71
CA ASP A 96 20.10 -3.87 -4.18
C ASP A 96 18.98 -4.85 -3.85
N ALA A 97 18.44 -4.80 -2.62
CA ALA A 97 17.33 -5.65 -2.21
C ALA A 97 16.05 -5.36 -3.03
N CYS A 98 15.74 -4.09 -3.28
CA CYS A 98 14.61 -3.69 -4.13
C CYS A 98 14.83 -4.13 -5.59
N GLY A 99 16.04 -3.98 -6.12
CA GLY A 99 16.41 -4.40 -7.45
C GLY A 99 16.27 -5.92 -7.64
N PHE A 100 16.73 -6.70 -6.68
CA PHE A 100 16.60 -8.15 -6.68
C PHE A 100 15.11 -8.59 -6.62
N HIS A 101 14.32 -7.99 -5.74
CA HIS A 101 12.89 -8.27 -5.64
C HIS A 101 12.16 -7.98 -6.96
N ASN A 102 12.45 -6.84 -7.59
CA ASN A 102 11.86 -6.47 -8.88
C ASN A 102 12.27 -7.45 -9.99
N TRP A 103 13.53 -7.88 -10.00
CA TRP A 103 14.02 -8.88 -10.95
C TRP A 103 13.31 -10.23 -10.78
N GLU A 104 13.14 -10.70 -9.54
CA GLU A 104 12.35 -11.93 -9.27
C GLU A 104 10.92 -11.84 -9.76
N LYS A 105 10.25 -10.70 -9.56
CA LYS A 105 8.88 -10.47 -10.06
C LYS A 105 8.83 -10.53 -11.59
N LEU A 106 9.77 -9.90 -12.27
CA LEU A 106 9.90 -9.94 -13.73
C LEU A 106 10.12 -11.37 -14.24
N TYR A 107 11.02 -12.11 -13.63
CA TYR A 107 11.30 -13.50 -13.98
C TYR A 107 10.06 -14.38 -13.81
N LYS A 108 9.35 -14.25 -12.68
CA LYS A 108 8.13 -15.01 -12.39
C LYS A 108 7.01 -14.66 -13.39
N LEU A 109 6.85 -13.40 -13.80
CA LEU A 109 5.91 -13.00 -14.84
C LEU A 109 6.20 -13.69 -16.19
N GLY A 110 7.47 -13.77 -16.59
CA GLY A 110 7.87 -14.49 -17.81
C GLY A 110 7.51 -15.97 -17.79
N VAL A 111 7.69 -16.64 -16.65
CA VAL A 111 7.37 -18.07 -16.49
C VAL A 111 5.87 -18.34 -16.58
N PHE A 112 5.01 -17.42 -16.12
CA PHE A 112 3.56 -17.57 -16.20
C PHE A 112 2.98 -17.36 -17.61
N HIS A 113 3.67 -16.63 -18.49
CA HIS A 113 3.18 -16.34 -19.84
C HIS A 113 3.57 -17.40 -20.88
N PHE A 114 4.43 -18.36 -20.54
CA PHE A 114 4.87 -19.44 -21.43
C PHE A 114 4.31 -20.82 -21.04
N ARG A 115 3.28 -20.87 -20.23
CA ARG A 115 2.44 -22.06 -19.98
C ARG A 115 1.00 -21.80 -20.44
#